data_f39a6738ba70f03f38140144ea822cd6
#
_entry.id   f39a6738ba70f03f38140144ea822cd6
#
_cell.length_a   1.000
_cell.length_b   1.000
_cell.length_c   1.000
_cell.angle_alpha   90.00
_cell.angle_beta   90.00
_cell.angle_gamma   90.00
#
_symmetry.space_group_name_H-M   'P 1'
#
loop_
_entity.id
_entity.type
_entity.pdbx_description
1 polymer ?
#
loop_
_entity_poly.entity_id
_entity_poly.type
_entity_poly.pdbx_seq_one_letter_code
_entity_poly.pdbx_strand_id
1 'polypeptide(L)'
;KALAETAVVVGWPLSIWWLVTAMGTPPQLTVFVALIVLFAADKFFDFQAVLPIMTPVILIGGMTTGVFTPTEGAIAACVWAIALGFFWYRTLNFKMFVKICLDTVETTATVLFIVAAASIFGWMLTATGVTTAISAWVLGFTQEPWVFLLLANALMLFVGCFLEPTAAITILVPILVPICQQLGIDLVHFGLIMVLNLMIGLLHPPMGMVLFVLARVAKLSVERTTMAILP
;
A
#
# COMPACT_ATOMS: atom_id res chain seq x y z
N LYS A 1 15.07 8.74 -27.16
CA LYS A 1 13.86 9.55 -26.90
C LYS A 1 13.24 9.15 -25.56
N ALA A 2 12.89 7.88 -25.32
CA ALA A 2 12.29 7.40 -24.08
C ALA A 2 13.13 7.71 -22.81
N LEU A 3 14.46 7.59 -22.86
CA LEU A 3 15.36 7.90 -21.74
C LEU A 3 15.41 9.41 -21.41
N ALA A 4 15.27 10.27 -22.40
CA ALA A 4 15.21 11.72 -22.18
C ALA A 4 13.85 12.12 -21.57
N GLU A 5 12.77 11.49 -22.00
CA GLU A 5 11.43 11.70 -21.45
C GLU A 5 11.32 11.20 -20.00
N THR A 6 11.93 10.05 -19.68
CA THR A 6 11.99 9.54 -18.28
C THR A 6 12.86 10.42 -17.39
N ALA A 7 13.97 10.95 -17.87
CA ALA A 7 14.83 11.86 -17.11
C ALA A 7 14.13 13.19 -16.81
N VAL A 8 13.31 13.69 -17.72
CA VAL A 8 12.51 14.90 -17.51
C VAL A 8 11.40 14.63 -16.51
N VAL A 9 10.66 13.53 -16.66
CA VAL A 9 9.52 13.19 -15.76
C VAL A 9 9.97 12.90 -14.32
N VAL A 10 11.15 12.34 -14.11
CA VAL A 10 11.66 12.01 -12.77
C VAL A 10 12.59 13.11 -12.22
N GLY A 11 13.36 13.76 -13.06
CA GLY A 11 14.36 14.75 -12.64
C GLY A 11 13.74 16.08 -12.17
N TRP A 12 12.68 16.53 -12.83
CA TRP A 12 12.00 17.77 -12.47
C TRP A 12 11.30 17.73 -11.13
N PRO A 13 10.54 16.67 -10.76
CA PRO A 13 9.93 16.58 -9.44
C PRO A 13 10.95 16.55 -8.31
N LEU A 14 12.09 15.86 -8.50
CA LEU A 14 13.16 15.79 -7.50
C LEU A 14 13.88 17.14 -7.31
N SER A 15 14.13 17.88 -8.38
CA SER A 15 14.74 19.21 -8.29
C SER A 15 13.81 20.23 -7.64
N ILE A 16 12.52 20.17 -7.93
CA ILE A 16 11.51 21.03 -7.30
C ILE A 16 11.32 20.62 -5.83
N TRP A 17 11.28 19.35 -5.51
CA TRP A 17 11.25 18.86 -4.15
C TRP A 17 12.45 19.41 -3.34
N TRP A 18 13.66 19.31 -3.90
CA TRP A 18 14.86 19.85 -3.27
C TRP A 18 14.80 21.37 -3.09
N LEU A 19 14.32 22.11 -4.08
CA LEU A 19 14.21 23.58 -4.04
C LEU A 19 13.20 24.02 -3.00
N VAL A 20 12.04 23.38 -2.93
CA VAL A 20 10.96 23.73 -2.00
C VAL A 20 11.33 23.34 -0.56
N THR A 21 12.02 22.21 -0.35
CA THR A 21 12.54 21.83 0.98
C THR A 21 13.67 22.75 1.44
N ALA A 22 14.52 23.23 0.53
CA ALA A 22 15.57 24.20 0.82
C ALA A 22 15.02 25.58 1.24
N MET A 23 13.79 25.92 0.84
CA MET A 23 13.10 27.15 1.25
C MET A 23 12.44 27.05 2.64
N GLY A 24 12.61 25.93 3.37
CA GLY A 24 12.06 25.77 4.73
C GLY A 24 10.54 25.67 4.80
N THR A 25 9.88 25.34 3.69
CA THR A 25 8.42 25.18 3.65
C THR A 25 7.99 23.90 4.37
N PRO A 26 6.84 23.91 5.08
CA PRO A 26 6.33 22.72 5.72
C PRO A 26 6.05 21.62 4.68
N PRO A 27 6.31 20.33 5.00
CA PRO A 27 6.24 19.23 4.03
C PRO A 27 4.89 19.09 3.33
N GLN A 28 3.82 19.53 3.96
CA GLN A 28 2.47 19.58 3.38
C GLN A 28 2.38 20.57 2.20
N LEU A 29 2.98 21.75 2.34
CA LEU A 29 3.02 22.77 1.30
C LEU A 29 3.95 22.37 0.15
N THR A 30 5.02 21.63 0.46
CA THR A 30 5.96 21.09 -0.53
C THR A 30 5.29 20.09 -1.45
N VAL A 31 4.49 19.16 -0.91
CA VAL A 31 3.70 18.20 -1.70
C VAL A 31 2.70 18.94 -2.58
N PHE A 32 2.01 19.95 -2.03
CA PHE A 32 1.01 20.72 -2.76
C PHE A 32 1.63 21.53 -3.91
N VAL A 33 2.78 22.17 -3.68
CA VAL A 33 3.52 22.92 -4.71
C VAL A 33 4.11 21.98 -5.77
N ALA A 34 4.67 20.83 -5.37
CA ALA A 34 5.17 19.83 -6.32
C ALA A 34 4.05 19.30 -7.23
N LEU A 35 2.84 19.11 -6.68
CA LEU A 35 1.67 18.69 -7.43
C LEU A 35 1.14 19.78 -8.37
N ILE A 36 1.15 21.06 -7.94
CA ILE A 36 0.79 22.20 -8.80
C ILE A 36 1.79 22.34 -9.96
N VAL A 37 3.07 22.11 -9.71
CA VAL A 37 4.11 22.20 -10.75
C VAL A 37 4.03 21.00 -11.70
N LEU A 38 3.75 19.80 -11.21
CA LEU A 38 3.41 18.65 -12.06
C LEU A 38 2.17 18.95 -12.90
N PHE A 39 1.15 19.57 -12.31
CA PHE A 39 -0.05 20.02 -12.99
C PHE A 39 0.25 21.06 -14.10
N ALA A 40 1.14 22.02 -13.83
CA ALA A 40 1.54 23.03 -14.80
C ALA A 40 2.43 22.44 -15.92
N ALA A 41 3.32 21.50 -15.60
CA ALA A 41 4.18 20.84 -16.57
C ALA A 41 3.38 19.93 -17.52
N ASP A 42 2.32 19.30 -17.04
CA ASP A 42 1.46 18.43 -17.85
C ASP A 42 0.60 19.21 -18.86
N LYS A 43 0.39 20.53 -18.64
CA LYS A 43 -0.24 21.44 -19.61
C LYS A 43 0.57 21.55 -20.91
N PHE A 44 1.85 21.18 -20.88
CA PHE A 44 2.71 21.13 -22.08
C PHE A 44 2.71 19.77 -22.78
N PHE A 45 2.28 18.69 -22.11
CA PHE A 45 2.46 17.32 -22.65
C PHE A 45 1.16 16.58 -22.98
N ASP A 46 0.13 16.65 -22.18
CA ASP A 46 -1.22 16.14 -22.53
C ASP A 46 -2.22 16.40 -21.38
N PHE A 47 -3.25 17.19 -21.62
CA PHE A 47 -4.28 17.54 -20.62
C PHE A 47 -5.08 16.32 -20.11
N GLN A 48 -4.97 15.16 -20.77
CA GLN A 48 -5.71 13.96 -20.40
C GLN A 48 -5.12 13.22 -19.18
N ALA A 49 -3.85 13.43 -18.86
CA ALA A 49 -3.19 12.79 -17.71
C ALA A 49 -3.36 13.55 -16.39
N VAL A 50 -3.60 14.87 -16.45
CA VAL A 50 -3.73 15.73 -15.26
C VAL A 50 -4.88 15.33 -14.36
N LEU A 51 -6.03 15.08 -14.94
CA LEU A 51 -7.25 14.79 -14.19
C LEU A 51 -7.16 13.49 -13.36
N PRO A 52 -6.57 12.38 -13.86
CA PRO A 52 -6.29 11.20 -13.03
C PRO A 52 -5.29 11.44 -11.90
N ILE A 53 -4.27 12.32 -12.12
CA ILE A 53 -3.28 12.66 -11.10
C ILE A 53 -3.92 13.41 -9.92
N MET A 54 -5.03 14.09 -10.11
CA MET A 54 -5.78 14.70 -9.02
C MET A 54 -6.34 13.68 -8.01
N THR A 55 -6.49 12.42 -8.39
CA THR A 55 -6.97 11.37 -7.47
C THR A 55 -6.03 11.17 -6.28
N PRO A 56 -4.71 10.87 -6.45
CA PRO A 56 -3.78 10.80 -5.32
C PRO A 56 -3.62 12.15 -4.60
N VAL A 57 -3.78 13.29 -5.30
CA VAL A 57 -3.74 14.63 -4.66
C VAL A 57 -4.88 14.78 -3.67
N ILE A 58 -6.11 14.45 -4.07
CA ILE A 58 -7.29 14.51 -3.21
C ILE A 58 -7.10 13.58 -2.00
N LEU A 59 -6.60 12.38 -2.23
CA LEU A 59 -6.44 11.37 -1.20
C LEU A 59 -5.36 11.76 -0.19
N ILE A 60 -4.13 12.02 -0.66
CA ILE A 60 -2.99 12.36 0.21
C ILE A 60 -3.18 13.76 0.81
N GLY A 61 -3.58 14.74 0.01
CA GLY A 61 -3.79 16.11 0.47
C GLY A 61 -4.89 16.20 1.51
N GLY A 62 -6.01 15.51 1.31
CA GLY A 62 -7.11 15.49 2.28
C GLY A 62 -6.74 14.82 3.60
N MET A 63 -5.95 13.72 3.55
CA MET A 63 -5.47 13.04 4.76
C MET A 63 -4.41 13.86 5.51
N THR A 64 -3.44 14.44 4.82
CA THR A 64 -2.36 15.21 5.45
C THR A 64 -2.83 16.53 6.05
N THR A 65 -3.87 17.15 5.47
CA THR A 65 -4.50 18.35 6.03
C THR A 65 -5.50 18.04 7.16
N GLY A 66 -5.79 16.77 7.43
CA GLY A 66 -6.75 16.35 8.45
C GLY A 66 -8.23 16.60 8.07
N VAL A 67 -8.51 16.93 6.81
CA VAL A 67 -9.89 17.13 6.31
C VAL A 67 -10.62 15.81 6.16
N PHE A 68 -9.89 14.76 5.74
CA PHE A 68 -10.45 13.42 5.51
C PHE A 68 -9.74 12.37 6.34
N THR A 69 -10.51 11.44 6.87
CA THR A 69 -9.99 10.15 7.31
C THR A 69 -9.60 9.30 6.09
N PRO A 70 -8.75 8.26 6.22
CA PRO A 70 -8.38 7.37 5.09
C PRO A 70 -9.60 6.82 4.34
N THR A 71 -10.66 6.48 5.06
CA THR A 71 -11.90 5.96 4.46
C THR A 71 -12.65 7.02 3.67
N GLU A 72 -12.77 8.22 4.21
CA GLU A 72 -13.43 9.35 3.51
C GLU A 72 -12.62 9.79 2.30
N GLY A 73 -11.28 9.79 2.40
CA GLY A 73 -10.39 10.05 1.27
C GLY A 73 -10.59 9.05 0.14
N ALA A 74 -10.74 7.76 0.44
CA ALA A 74 -11.04 6.73 -0.55
C ALA A 74 -12.40 6.98 -1.24
N ILE A 75 -13.43 7.38 -0.47
CA ILE A 75 -14.75 7.73 -1.03
C ILE A 75 -14.62 8.95 -1.97
N ALA A 76 -13.91 10.00 -1.54
CA ALA A 76 -13.71 11.20 -2.35
C ALA A 76 -12.98 10.86 -3.68
N ALA A 77 -11.95 10.01 -3.63
CA ALA A 77 -11.23 9.53 -4.80
C ALA A 77 -12.14 8.72 -5.75
N CYS A 78 -13.01 7.85 -5.21
CA CYS A 78 -13.99 7.10 -5.99
C CYS A 78 -15.00 8.02 -6.68
N VAL A 79 -15.56 8.99 -5.95
CA VAL A 79 -16.51 9.97 -6.51
C VAL A 79 -15.85 10.78 -7.63
N TRP A 80 -14.60 11.20 -7.43
CA TRP A 80 -13.81 11.90 -8.45
C TRP A 80 -13.62 11.05 -9.70
N ALA A 81 -13.20 9.79 -9.54
CA ALA A 81 -13.01 8.87 -10.67
C ALA A 81 -14.30 8.60 -11.43
N ILE A 82 -15.43 8.43 -10.73
CA ILE A 82 -16.77 8.27 -11.33
C ILE A 82 -17.15 9.54 -12.11
N ALA A 83 -16.96 10.71 -11.51
CA ALA A 83 -17.27 11.98 -12.17
C ALA A 83 -16.45 12.16 -13.47
N LEU A 84 -15.15 11.85 -13.44
CA LEU A 84 -14.31 11.87 -14.64
C LEU A 84 -14.80 10.89 -15.70
N GLY A 85 -15.16 9.67 -15.33
CA GLY A 85 -15.64 8.64 -16.23
C GLY A 85 -16.95 9.00 -16.91
N PHE A 86 -17.88 9.65 -16.20
CA PHE A 86 -19.18 10.04 -16.75
C PHE A 86 -19.12 11.36 -17.54
N PHE A 87 -18.49 12.40 -16.96
CA PHE A 87 -18.60 13.77 -17.49
C PHE A 87 -17.47 14.13 -18.46
N TRP A 88 -16.25 13.71 -18.14
CA TRP A 88 -15.07 14.14 -18.91
C TRP A 88 -14.69 13.15 -20.01
N TYR A 89 -14.36 11.93 -19.62
CA TYR A 89 -13.94 10.90 -20.58
C TYR A 89 -15.13 10.25 -21.31
N ARG A 90 -16.34 10.32 -20.74
CA ARG A 90 -17.55 9.70 -21.27
C ARG A 90 -17.36 8.22 -21.61
N THR A 91 -16.46 7.56 -20.92
CA THR A 91 -16.16 6.13 -21.07
C THR A 91 -17.10 5.26 -20.23
N LEU A 92 -17.68 5.84 -19.15
CA LEU A 92 -18.60 5.16 -18.25
C LEU A 92 -20.04 5.29 -18.78
N ASN A 93 -20.63 4.13 -19.05
CA ASN A 93 -22.06 4.03 -19.33
C ASN A 93 -22.77 3.44 -18.10
N PHE A 94 -24.05 3.74 -17.87
CA PHE A 94 -24.80 3.27 -16.71
C PHE A 94 -24.75 1.73 -16.57
N LYS A 95 -24.84 1.00 -17.68
CA LYS A 95 -24.71 -0.47 -17.69
C LYS A 95 -23.34 -0.93 -17.20
N MET A 96 -22.29 -0.24 -17.61
CA MET A 96 -20.90 -0.53 -17.18
C MET A 96 -20.70 -0.16 -15.72
N PHE A 97 -21.27 0.95 -15.26
CA PHE A 97 -21.24 1.36 -13.86
C PHE A 97 -21.87 0.30 -12.94
N VAL A 98 -23.07 -0.18 -13.27
CA VAL A 98 -23.73 -1.26 -12.50
C VAL A 98 -22.88 -2.53 -12.49
N LYS A 99 -22.27 -2.89 -13.62
CA LYS A 99 -21.35 -4.03 -13.66
C LYS A 99 -20.17 -3.85 -12.72
N ILE A 100 -19.50 -2.69 -12.76
CA ILE A 100 -18.35 -2.38 -11.86
C ILE A 100 -18.79 -2.45 -10.40
N CYS A 101 -19.99 -1.95 -10.07
CA CYS A 101 -20.52 -2.05 -8.70
C CYS A 101 -20.71 -3.52 -8.27
N LEU A 102 -21.23 -4.37 -9.14
CA LEU A 102 -21.41 -5.80 -8.84
C LEU A 102 -20.05 -6.51 -8.68
N ASP A 103 -19.12 -6.28 -9.59
CA ASP A 103 -17.75 -6.83 -9.51
C ASP A 103 -17.06 -6.37 -8.22
N THR A 104 -17.29 -5.12 -7.79
CA THR A 104 -16.76 -4.57 -6.52
C THR A 104 -17.39 -5.25 -5.31
N VAL A 105 -18.71 -5.50 -5.33
CA VAL A 105 -19.40 -6.22 -4.24
C VAL A 105 -18.85 -7.63 -4.11
N GLU A 106 -18.65 -8.35 -5.20
CA GLU A 106 -18.11 -9.71 -5.20
C GLU A 106 -16.69 -9.74 -4.62
N THR A 107 -15.83 -8.83 -5.07
CA THR A 107 -14.44 -8.71 -4.56
C THR A 107 -14.43 -8.36 -3.07
N THR A 108 -15.23 -7.37 -2.66
CA THR A 108 -15.34 -6.94 -1.27
C THR A 108 -15.88 -8.07 -0.38
N ALA A 109 -16.91 -8.79 -0.82
CA ALA A 109 -17.46 -9.91 -0.07
C ALA A 109 -16.42 -11.02 0.15
N THR A 110 -15.60 -11.31 -0.85
CA THR A 110 -14.51 -12.28 -0.75
C THR A 110 -13.48 -11.84 0.29
N VAL A 111 -13.03 -10.59 0.24
CA VAL A 111 -12.07 -10.05 1.21
C VAL A 111 -12.65 -10.05 2.63
N LEU A 112 -13.89 -9.61 2.81
CA LEU A 112 -14.55 -9.60 4.12
C LEU A 112 -14.73 -11.02 4.68
N PHE A 113 -15.00 -12.00 3.83
CA PHE A 113 -15.09 -13.40 4.24
C PHE A 113 -13.75 -13.93 4.76
N ILE A 114 -12.64 -13.59 4.08
CA ILE A 114 -11.29 -13.95 4.52
C ILE A 114 -10.98 -13.28 5.87
N VAL A 115 -11.29 -12.00 6.04
CA VAL A 115 -11.09 -11.27 7.28
C VAL A 115 -11.92 -11.88 8.43
N ALA A 116 -13.16 -12.25 8.17
CA ALA A 116 -14.02 -12.90 9.18
C ALA A 116 -13.43 -14.26 9.62
N ALA A 117 -12.98 -15.08 8.66
CA ALA A 117 -12.34 -16.36 8.98
C ALA A 117 -11.03 -16.16 9.77
N ALA A 118 -10.20 -15.21 9.36
CA ALA A 118 -8.96 -14.86 10.05
C ALA A 118 -9.22 -14.32 11.49
N SER A 119 -10.29 -13.57 11.68
CA SER A 119 -10.69 -13.06 13.02
C SER A 119 -11.08 -14.19 13.96
N ILE A 120 -11.83 -15.19 13.47
CA ILE A 120 -12.17 -16.39 14.26
C ILE A 120 -10.90 -17.15 14.63
N PHE A 121 -9.98 -17.31 13.67
CA PHE A 121 -8.70 -17.97 13.94
C PHE A 121 -7.88 -17.21 14.99
N GLY A 122 -7.76 -15.89 14.88
CA GLY A 122 -7.09 -15.03 15.87
C GLY A 122 -7.71 -15.16 17.27
N TRP A 123 -9.06 -15.22 17.35
CA TRP A 123 -9.75 -15.45 18.61
C TRP A 123 -9.44 -16.84 19.19
N MET A 124 -9.45 -17.88 18.38
CA MET A 124 -9.09 -19.24 18.82
C MET A 124 -7.66 -19.30 19.37
N LEU A 125 -6.70 -18.68 18.70
CA LEU A 125 -5.31 -18.63 19.17
C LEU A 125 -5.20 -17.99 20.55
N THR A 126 -5.96 -16.92 20.78
CA THR A 126 -5.96 -16.20 22.06
C THR A 126 -6.68 -17.01 23.14
N ALA A 127 -7.85 -17.56 22.84
CA ALA A 127 -8.66 -18.32 23.78
C ALA A 127 -8.00 -19.65 24.21
N THR A 128 -7.24 -20.29 23.33
CA THR A 128 -6.51 -21.55 23.62
C THR A 128 -5.16 -21.32 24.32
N GLY A 129 -4.73 -20.05 24.49
CA GLY A 129 -3.44 -19.72 25.10
C GLY A 129 -2.22 -20.04 24.22
N VAL A 130 -2.43 -20.37 22.93
CA VAL A 130 -1.36 -20.64 21.97
C VAL A 130 -0.47 -19.39 21.78
N THR A 131 -1.07 -18.21 21.77
CA THR A 131 -0.33 -16.94 21.70
C THR A 131 0.66 -16.79 22.85
N THR A 132 0.24 -17.13 24.07
CA THR A 132 1.09 -17.08 25.27
C THR A 132 2.20 -18.11 25.20
N ALA A 133 1.92 -19.32 24.73
CA ALA A 133 2.93 -20.38 24.56
C ALA A 133 3.98 -20.00 23.50
N ILE A 134 3.56 -19.43 22.36
CA ILE A 134 4.47 -18.92 21.32
C ILE A 134 5.31 -17.77 21.88
N SER A 135 4.70 -16.84 22.61
CA SER A 135 5.43 -15.72 23.22
C SER A 135 6.49 -16.21 24.20
N ALA A 136 6.14 -17.15 25.08
CA ALA A 136 7.10 -17.74 26.02
C ALA A 136 8.25 -18.48 25.31
N TRP A 137 7.95 -19.20 24.22
CA TRP A 137 8.96 -19.89 23.43
C TRP A 137 9.92 -18.89 22.74
N VAL A 138 9.40 -17.85 22.12
CA VAL A 138 10.20 -16.80 21.46
C VAL A 138 11.08 -16.05 22.45
N LEU A 139 10.50 -15.66 23.62
CA LEU A 139 11.24 -14.97 24.67
C LEU A 139 12.28 -15.87 25.37
N GLY A 140 12.06 -17.17 25.36
CA GLY A 140 13.07 -18.15 25.79
C GLY A 140 14.24 -18.27 24.80
N PHE A 141 14.00 -17.96 23.51
CA PHE A 141 15.04 -17.98 22.48
C PHE A 141 15.83 -16.65 22.44
N THR A 142 15.12 -15.51 22.53
CA THR A 142 15.76 -14.19 22.52
C THR A 142 14.98 -13.18 23.35
N GLN A 143 15.70 -12.35 24.09
CA GLN A 143 15.17 -11.18 24.80
C GLN A 143 15.62 -9.86 24.15
N GLU A 144 16.43 -9.94 23.09
CA GLU A 144 16.92 -8.79 22.36
C GLU A 144 15.92 -8.30 21.33
N PRO A 145 15.41 -7.06 21.41
CA PRO A 145 14.39 -6.52 20.51
C PRO A 145 14.80 -6.58 19.04
N TRP A 146 16.05 -6.33 18.72
CA TRP A 146 16.55 -6.32 17.34
C TRP A 146 16.57 -7.72 16.70
N VAL A 147 16.89 -8.76 17.50
CA VAL A 147 16.86 -10.16 17.02
C VAL A 147 15.43 -10.59 16.72
N PHE A 148 14.49 -10.23 17.63
CA PHE A 148 13.08 -10.49 17.41
C PHE A 148 12.56 -9.79 16.15
N LEU A 149 12.90 -8.50 15.96
CA LEU A 149 12.51 -7.75 14.75
C LEU A 149 13.05 -8.40 13.48
N LEU A 150 14.29 -8.88 13.49
CA LEU A 150 14.88 -9.57 12.35
C LEU A 150 14.14 -10.87 12.01
N LEU A 151 13.82 -11.69 13.02
CA LEU A 151 13.05 -12.92 12.84
C LEU A 151 11.61 -12.63 12.38
N ALA A 152 10.97 -11.63 12.97
CA ALA A 152 9.64 -11.19 12.57
C ALA A 152 9.61 -10.67 11.13
N ASN A 153 10.64 -9.90 10.71
CA ASN A 153 10.77 -9.44 9.33
C ASN A 153 10.87 -10.63 8.35
N ALA A 154 11.73 -11.60 8.64
CA ALA A 154 11.87 -12.79 7.79
C ALA A 154 10.55 -13.58 7.70
N LEU A 155 9.85 -13.75 8.83
CA LEU A 155 8.55 -14.40 8.86
C LEU A 155 7.51 -13.63 8.05
N MET A 156 7.43 -12.30 8.22
CA MET A 156 6.45 -11.47 7.52
C MET A 156 6.72 -11.41 6.01
N LEU A 157 7.97 -11.35 5.58
CA LEU A 157 8.32 -11.47 4.16
C LEU A 157 7.87 -12.80 3.57
N PHE A 158 8.14 -13.89 4.28
CA PHE A 158 7.72 -15.22 3.84
C PHE A 158 6.19 -15.35 3.76
N VAL A 159 5.48 -14.93 4.81
CA VAL A 159 4.01 -14.95 4.85
C VAL A 159 3.41 -14.05 3.78
N GLY A 160 3.98 -12.85 3.56
CA GLY A 160 3.54 -11.88 2.56
C GLY A 160 3.68 -12.36 1.11
N CYS A 161 4.56 -13.37 0.84
CA CYS A 161 4.62 -14.00 -0.48
C CYS A 161 3.37 -14.82 -0.82
N PHE A 162 2.65 -15.32 0.20
CA PHE A 162 1.52 -16.26 0.03
C PHE A 162 0.17 -15.66 0.39
N LEU A 163 0.13 -14.76 1.38
CA LEU A 163 -1.10 -14.21 1.91
C LEU A 163 -1.29 -12.75 1.50
N GLU A 164 -2.54 -12.40 1.30
CA GLU A 164 -2.94 -11.01 1.15
C GLU A 164 -2.69 -10.26 2.47
N PRO A 165 -2.17 -9.00 2.43
CA PRO A 165 -1.73 -8.26 3.61
C PRO A 165 -2.79 -8.12 4.70
N THR A 166 -4.05 -7.88 4.35
CA THR A 166 -5.12 -7.71 5.35
C THR A 166 -5.34 -9.00 6.15
N ALA A 167 -5.37 -10.15 5.48
CA ALA A 167 -5.48 -11.45 6.12
C ALA A 167 -4.24 -11.76 6.96
N ALA A 168 -3.05 -11.51 6.43
CA ALA A 168 -1.79 -11.72 7.13
C ALA A 168 -1.71 -10.88 8.42
N ILE A 169 -2.06 -9.60 8.38
CA ILE A 169 -2.11 -8.72 9.56
C ILE A 169 -3.07 -9.28 10.61
N THR A 170 -4.29 -9.66 10.19
CA THR A 170 -5.31 -10.17 11.11
C THR A 170 -4.86 -11.43 11.84
N ILE A 171 -4.06 -12.27 11.19
CA ILE A 171 -3.52 -13.52 11.79
C ILE A 171 -2.28 -13.25 12.63
N LEU A 172 -1.37 -12.39 12.18
CA LEU A 172 -0.07 -12.18 12.83
C LEU A 172 -0.13 -11.23 14.03
N VAL A 173 -1.02 -10.23 14.02
CA VAL A 173 -1.15 -9.25 15.11
C VAL A 173 -1.39 -9.90 16.47
N PRO A 174 -2.35 -10.83 16.64
CA PRO A 174 -2.58 -11.48 17.93
C PRO A 174 -1.37 -12.26 18.45
N ILE A 175 -0.46 -12.69 17.56
CA ILE A 175 0.71 -13.48 17.91
C ILE A 175 1.90 -12.57 18.24
N LEU A 176 2.17 -11.58 17.40
CA LEU A 176 3.41 -10.78 17.44
C LEU A 176 3.31 -9.58 18.40
N VAL A 177 2.13 -8.95 18.52
CA VAL A 177 1.96 -7.76 19.36
C VAL A 177 2.23 -8.03 20.84
N PRO A 178 1.76 -9.14 21.48
CA PRO A 178 2.09 -9.43 22.86
C PRO A 178 3.61 -9.57 23.11
N ILE A 179 4.36 -10.08 22.14
CA ILE A 179 5.82 -10.21 22.20
C ILE A 179 6.48 -8.82 22.11
N CYS A 180 6.01 -7.97 21.19
CA CYS A 180 6.48 -6.59 21.06
C CYS A 180 6.32 -5.80 22.36
N GLN A 181 5.16 -5.95 23.01
CA GLN A 181 4.87 -5.29 24.29
C GLN A 181 5.81 -5.74 25.40
N GLN A 182 6.12 -7.04 25.47
CA GLN A 182 7.04 -7.59 26.48
C GLN A 182 8.49 -7.16 26.23
N LEU A 183 8.89 -6.98 24.98
CA LEU A 183 10.23 -6.50 24.60
C LEU A 183 10.34 -4.97 24.59
N GLY A 184 9.26 -4.23 24.90
CA GLY A 184 9.26 -2.76 24.91
C GLY A 184 9.36 -2.13 23.54
N ILE A 185 8.96 -2.84 22.48
CA ILE A 185 8.97 -2.33 21.10
C ILE A 185 7.75 -1.43 20.90
N ASP A 186 7.96 -0.24 20.34
CA ASP A 186 6.88 0.68 19.97
C ASP A 186 5.96 0.05 18.92
N LEU A 187 4.65 0.04 19.22
CA LEU A 187 3.66 -0.64 18.37
C LEU A 187 3.42 0.07 17.04
N VAL A 188 3.60 1.39 16.97
CA VAL A 188 3.46 2.15 15.73
C VAL A 188 4.62 1.83 14.80
N HIS A 189 5.83 1.80 15.36
CA HIS A 189 7.03 1.39 14.63
C HIS A 189 6.89 -0.05 14.10
N PHE A 190 6.47 -0.98 14.95
CA PHE A 190 6.26 -2.37 14.56
C PHE A 190 5.16 -2.51 13.48
N GLY A 191 4.07 -1.74 13.59
CA GLY A 191 3.00 -1.70 12.60
C GLY A 191 3.49 -1.24 11.22
N LEU A 192 4.34 -0.20 11.18
CA LEU A 192 4.96 0.25 9.93
C LEU A 192 5.85 -0.84 9.31
N ILE A 193 6.69 -1.49 10.13
CA ILE A 193 7.53 -2.61 9.69
C ILE A 193 6.66 -3.73 9.11
N MET A 194 5.57 -4.10 9.78
CA MET A 194 4.67 -5.15 9.35
C MET A 194 4.03 -4.84 8.00
N VAL A 195 3.46 -3.66 7.82
CA VAL A 195 2.83 -3.24 6.56
C VAL A 195 3.85 -3.24 5.43
N LEU A 196 5.03 -2.64 5.64
CA LEU A 196 6.08 -2.56 4.61
C LEU A 196 6.55 -3.96 4.20
N ASN A 197 6.81 -4.86 5.16
CA ASN A 197 7.25 -6.22 4.85
C ASN A 197 6.21 -7.02 4.05
N LEU A 198 4.94 -6.95 4.45
CA LEU A 198 3.88 -7.65 3.75
C LEU A 198 3.68 -7.09 2.32
N MET A 199 3.80 -5.77 2.14
CA MET A 199 3.75 -5.14 0.82
C MET A 199 4.94 -5.54 -0.06
N ILE A 200 6.15 -5.62 0.51
CA ILE A 200 7.33 -6.13 -0.21
C ILE A 200 7.15 -7.60 -0.54
N GLY A 201 6.57 -8.39 0.36
CA GLY A 201 6.26 -9.80 0.14
C GLY A 201 5.39 -10.04 -1.09
N LEU A 202 4.43 -9.15 -1.40
CA LEU A 202 3.60 -9.22 -2.61
C LEU A 202 4.40 -9.13 -3.92
N LEU A 203 5.59 -8.57 -3.88
CA LEU A 203 6.50 -8.43 -5.02
C LEU A 203 7.51 -9.58 -5.09
N HIS A 204 7.64 -10.39 -4.02
CA HIS A 204 8.64 -11.46 -3.92
C HIS A 204 8.14 -12.79 -4.48
N PRO A 205 9.00 -13.56 -5.16
CA PRO A 205 8.70 -14.95 -5.48
C PRO A 205 8.55 -15.78 -4.17
N PRO A 206 7.77 -16.87 -4.14
CA PRO A 206 7.27 -17.64 -5.29
C PRO A 206 5.89 -17.24 -5.81
N MET A 207 5.04 -16.53 -5.01
CA MET A 207 3.65 -16.30 -5.36
C MET A 207 3.20 -14.83 -5.32
N GLY A 208 4.12 -13.86 -5.23
CA GLY A 208 3.76 -12.44 -5.16
C GLY A 208 2.69 -12.03 -6.16
N MET A 209 1.46 -11.75 -5.69
CA MET A 209 0.30 -11.50 -6.58
C MET A 209 0.54 -10.30 -7.50
N VAL A 210 1.22 -9.27 -7.00
CA VAL A 210 1.56 -8.07 -7.78
C VAL A 210 2.59 -8.39 -8.87
N LEU A 211 3.46 -9.36 -8.66
CA LEU A 211 4.45 -9.81 -9.63
C LEU A 211 3.80 -10.31 -10.93
N PHE A 212 2.70 -11.07 -10.82
CA PHE A 212 1.97 -11.55 -11.99
C PHE A 212 1.27 -10.42 -12.75
N VAL A 213 0.75 -9.43 -12.03
CA VAL A 213 0.14 -8.25 -12.63
C VAL A 213 1.20 -7.44 -13.38
N LEU A 214 2.35 -7.20 -12.76
CA LEU A 214 3.49 -6.51 -13.38
C LEU A 214 3.99 -7.21 -14.63
N ALA A 215 4.16 -8.53 -14.57
CA ALA A 215 4.58 -9.34 -15.72
C ALA A 215 3.60 -9.20 -16.90
N ARG A 216 2.29 -9.22 -16.61
CA ARG A 216 1.24 -9.04 -17.61
C ARG A 216 1.24 -7.63 -18.23
N VAL A 217 1.36 -6.58 -17.41
CA VAL A 217 1.39 -5.18 -17.86
C VAL A 217 2.66 -4.89 -18.67
N ALA A 218 3.82 -5.37 -18.18
CA ALA A 218 5.10 -5.22 -18.86
C ALA A 218 5.26 -6.12 -20.10
N LYS A 219 4.33 -7.07 -20.33
CA LYS A 219 4.41 -8.09 -21.40
C LYS A 219 5.70 -8.90 -21.34
N LEU A 220 6.18 -9.17 -20.13
CA LEU A 220 7.38 -9.96 -19.87
C LEU A 220 6.99 -11.30 -19.23
N SER A 221 7.91 -12.28 -19.28
CA SER A 221 7.73 -13.50 -18.49
C SER A 221 7.90 -13.20 -17.00
N VAL A 222 7.19 -13.94 -16.15
CA VAL A 222 7.26 -13.79 -14.69
C VAL A 222 8.70 -13.91 -14.19
N GLU A 223 9.49 -14.84 -14.76
CA GLU A 223 10.90 -15.03 -14.42
C GLU A 223 11.75 -13.80 -14.70
N ARG A 224 11.57 -13.16 -15.87
CA ARG A 224 12.29 -11.92 -16.21
C ARG A 224 11.86 -10.76 -15.33
N THR A 225 10.58 -10.67 -15.02
CA THR A 225 10.05 -9.64 -14.12
C THR A 225 10.62 -9.84 -12.72
N THR A 226 10.66 -11.07 -12.23
CA THR A 226 11.27 -11.41 -10.94
C THR A 226 12.74 -11.02 -10.87
N MET A 227 13.52 -11.39 -11.89
CA MET A 227 14.94 -11.05 -11.96
C MET A 227 15.21 -9.54 -12.07
N ALA A 228 14.28 -8.78 -12.64
CA ALA A 228 14.38 -7.33 -12.75
C ALA A 228 14.02 -6.58 -11.46
N ILE A 229 13.24 -7.21 -10.56
CA ILE A 229 12.81 -6.63 -9.29
C ILE A 229 13.76 -7.02 -8.15
N LEU A 230 14.38 -8.19 -8.21
CA LEU A 230 15.43 -8.58 -7.27
C LEU A 230 16.68 -7.73 -7.58
N PRO A 231 17.11 -6.85 -6.66
CA PRO A 231 18.33 -6.06 -6.81
C PRO A 231 19.59 -6.93 -6.77
#